data_515ea35537fcbc8c9754672753156919
#
_entry.id   515ea35537fcbc8c9754672753156919
#
_cell.length_a   1.000
_cell.length_b   1.000
_cell.length_c   1.000
_cell.angle_alpha   90.00
_cell.angle_beta   90.00
_cell.angle_gamma   90.00
#
_symmetry.space_group_name_H-M   'P 1'
#
loop_
_entity.id
_entity.type
_entity.pdbx_description
1 polymer ?
#
loop_
_entity_poly.entity_id
_entity_poly.type
_entity_poly.pdbx_seq_one_letter_code
_entity_poly.pdbx_strand_id
1 'polypeptide(L)'
;MVLRAKCIYCGMNSPGTFDHYLPKEDYPEFAVLSMNLIPCCEKCNSKKGKRWKTDADSRIFLNLYYDLIPNVQFLFVTLAYHDQSHVPTVDFYLQLADSIDANLSSMITSHYEQLNLLNRFEDHANK
;
A
#
# COMPACT_ATOMS: atom_id res chain seq x y z
N MET A 1 21.65 -10.04 -12.74
CA MET A 1 20.35 -10.33 -12.10
C MET A 1 19.45 -9.10 -12.23
N VAL A 2 18.43 -9.20 -13.07
CA VAL A 2 17.48 -8.09 -13.20
C VAL A 2 16.51 -8.20 -12.03
N LEU A 3 16.62 -7.30 -11.06
CA LEU A 3 15.63 -7.17 -10.01
C LEU A 3 14.34 -6.65 -10.66
N ARG A 4 13.37 -7.52 -10.80
CA ARG A 4 12.06 -7.08 -11.28
C ARG A 4 11.45 -6.18 -10.22
N ALA A 5 11.31 -4.92 -10.55
CA ALA A 5 10.62 -3.98 -9.70
C ALA A 5 9.20 -4.46 -9.41
N LYS A 6 8.75 -4.24 -8.19
CA LYS A 6 7.37 -4.50 -7.76
C LYS A 6 6.64 -3.19 -7.55
N CYS A 7 5.32 -3.25 -7.61
CA CYS A 7 4.48 -2.11 -7.30
C CYS A 7 4.84 -1.58 -5.90
N ILE A 8 5.15 -0.29 -5.82
CA ILE A 8 5.55 0.34 -4.56
C ILE A 8 4.40 0.34 -3.55
N TYR A 9 3.15 0.41 -4.03
CA TYR A 9 1.99 0.44 -3.14
C TYR A 9 1.62 -0.91 -2.54
N CYS A 10 1.63 -1.98 -3.32
CA CYS A 10 1.20 -3.30 -2.83
C CYS A 10 2.31 -4.35 -2.75
N GLY A 11 3.40 -4.18 -3.46
CA GLY A 11 4.49 -5.13 -3.46
C GLY A 11 4.21 -6.46 -4.18
N MET A 12 3.02 -6.65 -4.73
CA MET A 12 2.62 -7.92 -5.35
C MET A 12 2.85 -7.96 -6.86
N ASN A 13 2.33 -6.97 -7.56
CA ASN A 13 2.29 -6.93 -9.01
C ASN A 13 3.43 -6.11 -9.60
N SER A 14 3.70 -6.32 -10.89
CA SER A 14 4.65 -5.48 -11.61
C SER A 14 4.08 -4.06 -11.79
N PRO A 15 4.92 -3.01 -11.66
CA PRO A 15 4.48 -1.64 -11.88
C PRO A 15 4.37 -1.36 -13.38
N GLY A 16 3.15 -1.39 -13.91
CA GLY A 16 2.88 -1.09 -15.31
C GLY A 16 2.45 0.33 -15.58
N THR A 17 2.26 1.14 -14.52
CA THR A 17 1.78 2.51 -14.61
C THR A 17 2.55 3.42 -13.66
N PHE A 18 2.31 4.73 -13.80
CA PHE A 18 2.76 5.73 -12.84
C PHE A 18 1.53 6.42 -12.25
N ASP A 19 1.44 6.42 -10.93
CA ASP A 19 0.46 7.23 -10.23
C ASP A 19 1.02 8.63 -10.01
N HIS A 20 0.21 9.64 -10.29
CA HIS A 20 0.50 11.00 -9.84
C HIS A 20 0.04 11.09 -8.38
N TYR A 21 0.98 11.07 -7.43
CA TYR A 21 0.62 11.11 -6.01
C TYR A 21 -0.28 12.31 -5.70
N LEU A 22 0.14 13.51 -6.12
CA LEU A 22 -0.73 14.67 -6.22
C LEU A 22 -1.34 14.68 -7.62
N PRO A 23 -2.67 14.65 -7.75
CA PRO A 23 -3.31 14.50 -9.05
C PRO A 23 -2.98 15.64 -10.00
N LYS A 24 -2.65 15.30 -11.24
CA LYS A 24 -2.22 16.28 -12.26
C LYS A 24 -3.32 17.30 -12.60
N GLU A 25 -4.56 16.93 -12.40
CA GLU A 25 -5.71 17.80 -12.64
C GLU A 25 -5.73 18.99 -11.67
N ASP A 26 -5.33 18.74 -10.42
CA ASP A 26 -5.31 19.75 -9.37
C ASP A 26 -3.93 20.40 -9.18
N TYR A 27 -2.88 19.68 -9.54
CA TYR A 27 -1.48 20.10 -9.36
C TYR A 27 -0.67 19.90 -10.64
N PRO A 28 -1.04 20.60 -11.75
CA PRO A 28 -0.35 20.41 -13.02
C PRO A 28 1.15 20.74 -12.96
N GLU A 29 1.56 21.63 -12.05
CA GLU A 29 2.96 21.98 -11.83
C GLU A 29 3.83 20.82 -11.37
N PHE A 30 3.23 19.77 -10.78
CA PHE A 30 3.94 18.58 -10.33
C PHE A 30 3.78 17.37 -11.27
N ALA A 31 3.09 17.55 -12.40
CA ALA A 31 2.74 16.43 -13.29
C ALA A 31 3.95 15.69 -13.85
N VAL A 32 5.08 16.39 -14.02
CA VAL A 32 6.32 15.81 -14.56
C VAL A 32 7.43 15.68 -13.51
N LEU A 33 7.13 15.99 -12.25
CA LEU A 33 8.10 15.86 -11.17
C LEU A 33 8.28 14.39 -10.81
N SER A 34 9.51 13.88 -10.91
CA SER A 34 9.80 12.47 -10.68
C SER A 34 9.37 11.98 -9.30
N MET A 35 9.49 12.82 -8.27
CA MET A 35 9.07 12.49 -6.91
C MET A 35 7.55 12.38 -6.74
N ASN A 36 6.79 12.88 -7.70
CA ASN A 36 5.33 12.78 -7.74
C ASN A 36 4.84 11.60 -8.59
N LEU A 37 5.74 10.93 -9.30
CA LEU A 37 5.42 9.80 -10.18
C LEU A 37 5.77 8.49 -9.47
N ILE A 38 4.76 7.80 -9.00
CA ILE A 38 4.91 6.56 -8.23
C ILE A 38 4.73 5.36 -9.15
N PRO A 39 5.78 4.55 -9.37
CA PRO A 39 5.62 3.31 -10.16
C PRO A 39 4.72 2.34 -9.41
N CYS A 40 3.59 2.00 -10.01
CA CYS A 40 2.62 1.14 -9.36
C CYS A 40 1.85 0.28 -10.38
N CYS A 41 1.20 -0.76 -9.87
CA CYS A 41 0.34 -1.56 -10.71
C CYS A 41 -0.97 -0.83 -11.01
N GLU A 42 -1.60 -1.23 -12.11
CA GLU A 42 -2.85 -0.64 -12.55
C GLU A 42 -3.96 -0.70 -11.49
N LYS A 43 -4.00 -1.79 -10.73
CA LYS A 43 -5.02 -1.99 -9.70
C LYS A 43 -4.87 -0.98 -8.55
N CYS A 44 -3.65 -0.75 -8.08
CA CYS A 44 -3.39 0.26 -7.05
C CYS A 44 -3.65 1.67 -7.59
N ASN A 45 -3.23 1.93 -8.81
CA ASN A 45 -3.46 3.23 -9.46
C ASN A 45 -4.95 3.53 -9.55
N SER A 46 -5.75 2.57 -10.01
CA SER A 46 -7.21 2.72 -10.12
C SER A 46 -7.87 2.89 -8.76
N LYS A 47 -7.46 2.12 -7.75
CA LYS A 47 -8.02 2.22 -6.39
C LYS A 47 -7.70 3.56 -5.74
N LYS A 48 -6.50 4.06 -5.92
CA LYS A 48 -6.12 5.38 -5.41
C LYS A 48 -6.87 6.49 -6.14
N GLY A 49 -6.88 6.45 -7.46
CA GLY A 49 -7.49 7.49 -8.27
C GLY A 49 -6.85 8.85 -8.00
N LYS A 50 -7.67 9.89 -7.89
CA LYS A 50 -7.23 11.26 -7.61
C LYS A 50 -7.12 11.58 -6.11
N ARG A 51 -7.43 10.64 -5.25
CA ARG A 51 -7.43 10.84 -3.80
C ARG A 51 -6.00 10.89 -3.28
N TRP A 52 -5.74 11.78 -2.35
CA TRP A 52 -4.46 11.83 -1.64
C TRP A 52 -4.61 12.33 -0.20
N LYS A 53 -5.70 13.03 0.10
CA LYS A 53 -5.99 13.56 1.43
C LYS A 53 -7.47 13.47 1.77
N THR A 54 -7.76 13.57 3.06
CA THR A 54 -9.13 13.70 3.58
C THR A 54 -9.59 15.15 3.52
N ASP A 55 -10.88 15.40 3.80
CA ASP A 55 -11.43 16.75 3.95
C ASP A 55 -10.77 17.53 5.10
N ALA A 56 -10.20 16.83 6.07
CA ALA A 56 -9.45 17.41 7.19
C ALA A 56 -7.96 17.64 6.88
N ASP A 57 -7.57 17.60 5.61
CA ASP A 57 -6.20 17.79 5.11
C ASP A 57 -5.17 16.78 5.63
N SER A 58 -5.61 15.59 6.03
CA SER A 58 -4.73 14.48 6.38
C SER A 58 -4.48 13.58 5.17
N ARG A 59 -3.21 13.26 4.91
CA ARG A 59 -2.88 12.36 3.80
C ARG A 59 -3.40 10.95 4.06
N ILE A 60 -3.84 10.27 3.02
CA ILE A 60 -4.43 8.92 3.13
C ILE A 60 -3.55 7.82 2.54
N PHE A 61 -2.53 8.16 1.76
CA PHE A 61 -1.62 7.18 1.16
C PHE A 61 -0.17 7.49 1.53
N LEU A 62 0.60 6.42 1.77
CA LEU A 62 2.05 6.54 1.95
C LEU A 62 2.69 7.01 0.65
N ASN A 63 3.68 7.88 0.77
CA ASN A 63 4.58 8.24 -0.31
C ASN A 63 5.98 7.71 0.05
N LEU A 64 6.39 6.62 -0.58
CA LEU A 64 7.62 5.93 -0.21
C LEU A 64 8.90 6.67 -0.61
N TYR A 65 8.78 7.80 -1.31
CA TYR A 65 9.91 8.70 -1.54
C TYR A 65 10.15 9.63 -0.34
N TYR A 66 9.11 9.94 0.43
CA TYR A 66 9.18 10.91 1.52
C TYR A 66 8.98 10.31 2.91
N ASP A 67 8.10 9.32 3.01
CA ASP A 67 7.75 8.75 4.31
C ASP A 67 8.79 7.73 4.75
N LEU A 68 9.29 7.88 5.96
CA LEU A 68 10.23 6.95 6.56
C LEU A 68 9.44 5.81 7.20
N ILE A 69 9.47 4.65 6.55
CA ILE A 69 8.82 3.46 7.08
C ILE A 69 9.64 2.94 8.27
N PRO A 70 8.99 2.66 9.42
CA PRO A 70 9.72 2.23 10.60
C PRO A 70 10.34 0.85 10.40
N ASN A 71 11.51 0.64 10.97
CA ASN A 71 12.20 -0.66 10.95
C ASN A 71 11.66 -1.58 12.04
N VAL A 72 10.33 -1.70 12.10
CA VAL A 72 9.60 -2.57 13.05
C VAL A 72 8.53 -3.27 12.24
N GLN A 73 8.36 -4.56 12.47
CA GLN A 73 7.32 -5.31 11.79
C GLN A 73 5.94 -4.83 12.23
N PHE A 74 5.05 -4.56 11.27
CA PHE A 74 3.67 -4.18 11.52
C PHE A 74 2.66 -5.00 10.72
N LEU A 75 3.10 -5.75 9.72
CA LEU A 75 2.27 -6.67 8.95
C LEU A 75 2.54 -8.10 9.41
N PHE A 76 1.50 -8.80 9.79
CA PHE A 76 1.58 -10.15 10.35
C PHE A 76 0.63 -11.09 9.61
N VAL A 77 0.93 -12.38 9.71
CA VAL A 77 0.09 -13.42 9.13
C VAL A 77 -0.31 -14.42 10.20
N THR A 78 -1.52 -14.99 10.05
CA THR A 78 -1.98 -16.12 10.82
C THR A 78 -2.30 -17.26 9.88
N LEU A 79 -1.85 -18.48 10.24
CA LEU A 79 -2.18 -19.69 9.49
C LEU A 79 -3.34 -20.39 10.18
N ALA A 80 -4.38 -20.71 9.42
CA ALA A 80 -5.52 -21.47 9.91
C ALA A 80 -5.63 -22.78 9.12
N TYR A 81 -5.84 -23.89 9.85
CA TYR A 81 -6.06 -25.20 9.26
C TYR A 81 -7.53 -25.56 9.41
N HIS A 82 -8.15 -25.91 8.29
CA HIS A 82 -9.54 -26.39 8.29
C HIS A 82 -9.55 -27.92 8.32
N ASP A 83 -10.41 -28.50 9.13
CA ASP A 83 -10.43 -29.94 9.45
C ASP A 83 -10.50 -30.87 8.23
N GLN A 84 -11.02 -30.42 7.12
CA GLN A 84 -11.23 -31.24 5.94
C GLN A 84 -10.25 -30.96 4.79
N SER A 85 -9.45 -29.91 4.90
CA SER A 85 -8.41 -29.65 3.94
C SER A 85 -7.07 -29.57 4.66
N HIS A 86 -6.08 -30.28 4.15
CA HIS A 86 -4.73 -30.23 4.72
C HIS A 86 -3.96 -28.98 4.29
N VAL A 87 -4.62 -28.05 3.59
CA VAL A 87 -4.03 -26.82 3.09
C VAL A 87 -4.40 -25.67 4.04
N PRO A 88 -3.42 -25.02 4.66
CA PRO A 88 -3.71 -23.88 5.53
C PRO A 88 -4.20 -22.68 4.70
N THR A 89 -5.09 -21.89 5.30
CA THR A 89 -5.42 -20.57 4.80
C THR A 89 -4.59 -19.52 5.53
N VAL A 90 -4.37 -18.39 4.87
CA VAL A 90 -3.53 -17.31 5.38
C VAL A 90 -4.39 -16.07 5.56
N ASP A 91 -4.35 -15.51 6.76
CA ASP A 91 -4.99 -14.24 7.08
C ASP A 91 -3.91 -13.21 7.42
N PHE A 92 -4.04 -12.01 6.89
CA PHE A 92 -3.12 -10.91 7.14
C PHE A 92 -3.75 -9.87 8.06
N TYR A 93 -2.95 -9.31 8.96
CA TYR A 93 -3.41 -8.24 9.85
C TYR A 93 -2.30 -7.25 10.15
N LEU A 94 -2.69 -6.04 10.52
CA LEU A 94 -1.77 -5.00 10.97
C LEU A 94 -1.76 -4.95 12.49
N GLN A 95 -0.56 -4.85 13.05
CA GLN A 95 -0.37 -4.56 14.46
C GLN A 95 0.73 -3.53 14.58
N LEU A 96 0.35 -2.30 14.88
CA LEU A 96 1.26 -1.17 14.93
C LEU A 96 1.80 -1.00 16.34
N ALA A 97 3.13 -1.07 16.48
CA ALA A 97 3.79 -0.92 17.78
C ALA A 97 3.62 0.51 18.32
N ASP A 98 3.55 0.64 19.65
CA ASP A 98 3.43 1.95 20.30
C ASP A 98 4.64 2.87 20.03
N SER A 99 5.77 2.29 19.66
CA SER A 99 6.99 3.03 19.29
C SER A 99 6.86 3.76 17.96
N ILE A 100 5.87 3.41 17.12
CA ILE A 100 5.64 4.07 15.84
C ILE A 100 4.87 5.36 16.10
N ASP A 101 5.32 6.45 15.48
CA ASP A 101 4.63 7.74 15.55
C ASP A 101 3.14 7.59 15.20
N ALA A 102 2.27 8.23 15.98
CA ALA A 102 0.81 8.10 15.83
C ALA A 102 0.32 8.54 14.45
N ASN A 103 0.90 9.59 13.88
CA ASN A 103 0.54 10.07 12.54
C ASN A 103 0.94 9.06 11.47
N LEU A 104 2.11 8.47 11.60
CA LEU A 104 2.59 7.44 10.69
C LEU A 104 1.77 6.17 10.81
N SER A 105 1.41 5.76 12.03
CA SER A 105 0.52 4.61 12.27
C SER A 105 -0.83 4.79 11.58
N SER A 106 -1.43 5.97 11.72
CA SER A 106 -2.69 6.30 11.05
C SER A 106 -2.57 6.26 9.54
N MET A 107 -1.45 6.73 9.00
CA MET A 107 -1.22 6.74 7.56
C MET A 107 -0.98 5.33 7.01
N ILE A 108 -0.24 4.50 7.73
CA ILE A 108 -0.04 3.08 7.36
C ILE A 108 -1.40 2.38 7.32
N THR A 109 -2.19 2.53 8.36
CA THR A 109 -3.54 1.95 8.44
C THR A 109 -4.41 2.41 7.27
N SER A 110 -4.46 3.70 7.02
CA SER A 110 -5.21 4.30 5.92
C SER A 110 -4.77 3.75 4.56
N HIS A 111 -3.48 3.69 4.31
CA HIS A 111 -2.91 3.17 3.06
C HIS A 111 -3.38 1.74 2.80
N TYR A 112 -3.28 0.87 3.80
CA TYR A 112 -3.70 -0.53 3.70
C TYR A 112 -5.21 -0.66 3.50
N GLU A 113 -6.00 0.13 4.21
CA GLU A 113 -7.45 0.11 4.09
C GLU A 113 -7.93 0.62 2.73
N GLN A 114 -7.42 1.77 2.30
CA GLN A 114 -7.88 2.42 1.07
C GLN A 114 -7.51 1.62 -0.18
N LEU A 115 -6.42 0.88 -0.14
CA LEU A 115 -6.00 0.00 -1.23
C LEU A 115 -6.48 -1.44 -1.04
N ASN A 116 -7.19 -1.72 0.05
CA ASN A 116 -7.70 -3.06 0.40
C ASN A 116 -6.60 -4.12 0.38
N LEU A 117 -5.43 -3.77 0.91
CA LEU A 117 -4.23 -4.60 0.77
C LEU A 117 -4.34 -5.94 1.50
N LEU A 118 -4.87 -5.96 2.72
CA LEU A 118 -4.94 -7.19 3.51
C LEU A 118 -5.75 -8.27 2.79
N ASN A 119 -6.93 -7.92 2.29
CA ASN A 119 -7.76 -8.85 1.53
C ASN A 119 -7.10 -9.27 0.21
N ARG A 120 -6.43 -8.35 -0.46
CA ARG A 120 -5.73 -8.65 -1.71
C ARG A 120 -4.54 -9.57 -1.49
N PHE A 121 -3.83 -9.43 -0.36
CA PHE A 121 -2.77 -10.35 0.02
C PHE A 121 -3.31 -11.75 0.30
N GLU A 122 -4.44 -11.84 1.01
CA GLU A 122 -5.11 -13.10 1.30
C GLU A 122 -5.55 -13.81 0.02
N ASP A 123 -6.19 -13.09 -0.89
CA ASP A 123 -6.61 -13.62 -2.19
C ASP A 123 -5.42 -14.15 -2.99
N HIS A 124 -4.31 -13.45 -2.93
CA HIS A 124 -3.09 -13.84 -3.64
C HIS A 124 -2.44 -15.07 -3.00
N ALA A 125 -2.41 -15.15 -1.68
CA ALA A 125 -1.77 -16.23 -0.93
C ALA A 125 -2.59 -17.52 -0.93
N ASN A 126 -3.92 -17.42 -0.98
CA ASN A 126 -4.84 -18.57 -0.89
C ASN A 126 -5.29 -19.12 -2.25
N LYS A 127 -4.66 -18.71 -3.32
CA LYS A 127 -4.94 -19.24 -4.67
C LYS A 127 -4.42 -20.65 -4.86
#